data_a933874505426825031926e5d36e14df
#
_entry.id   a933874505426825031926e5d36e14df
#
_cell.length_a   1.000
_cell.length_b   1.000
_cell.length_c   1.000
_cell.angle_alpha   90.00
_cell.angle_beta   90.00
_cell.angle_gamma   90.00
#
_symmetry.space_group_name_H-M   'P 1'
#
loop_
_entity.id
_entity.type
_entity.pdbx_description
1 polymer ?
#
loop_
_entity_poly.entity_id
_entity_poly.type
_entity_poly.pdbx_seq_one_letter_code
_entity_poly.pdbx_strand_id
1 'polypeptide(L)'
;MAYEYLRHDFGGIELTDDEVRAYDAPFPEEIYMTGIRTLPTMGSLIDTERSLSDWQALKQFDKPFLTVFGQFDLLVGSEKTQNALIDNIPGAAGLPHDRIPAGHFIQESQGPEVARRLIEFIETT
;
A
#
# COMPACT_ATOMS: atom_id res chain seq x y z
N MET A 1 -14.35 15.58 1.93
CA MET A 1 -13.26 16.14 2.76
C MET A 1 -12.10 15.13 2.90
N ALA A 2 -12.28 13.95 3.48
CA ALA A 2 -11.26 12.90 3.49
C ALA A 2 -10.88 12.44 2.07
N TYR A 3 -11.85 12.32 1.18
CA TYR A 3 -11.67 12.00 -0.23
C TYR A 3 -10.67 12.92 -0.94
N GLU A 4 -10.64 14.22 -0.65
CA GLU A 4 -9.72 15.15 -1.31
C GLU A 4 -8.24 14.83 -1.03
N TYR A 5 -7.94 14.22 0.13
CA TYR A 5 -6.59 13.76 0.45
C TYR A 5 -6.21 12.49 -0.32
N LEU A 6 -7.19 11.67 -0.66
CA LEU A 6 -7.00 10.38 -1.32
C LEU A 6 -7.11 10.49 -2.85
N ARG A 7 -7.78 11.52 -3.35
CA ARG A 7 -8.17 11.71 -4.75
C ARG A 7 -7.03 11.54 -5.77
N HIS A 8 -5.83 11.96 -5.40
CA HIS A 8 -4.68 11.90 -6.30
C HIS A 8 -4.02 10.52 -6.36
N ASP A 9 -4.36 9.61 -5.46
CA ASP A 9 -3.67 8.34 -5.29
C ASP A 9 -4.45 7.11 -5.80
N PHE A 10 -5.67 7.32 -6.30
CA PHE A 10 -6.51 6.21 -6.77
C PHE A 10 -6.21 5.73 -8.20
N GLY A 11 -5.13 6.19 -8.84
CA GLY A 11 -4.79 5.75 -10.19
C GLY A 11 -5.79 6.22 -11.26
N GLY A 12 -6.45 7.36 -11.04
CA GLY A 12 -7.40 7.95 -11.99
C GLY A 12 -8.83 7.42 -11.87
N ILE A 13 -9.20 6.79 -10.75
CA ILE A 13 -10.59 6.38 -10.49
C ILE A 13 -11.39 7.57 -10.02
N GLU A 14 -12.55 7.74 -10.61
CA GLU A 14 -13.58 8.63 -10.08
C GLU A 14 -14.48 7.81 -9.14
N LEU A 15 -14.48 8.17 -7.86
CA LEU A 15 -15.42 7.63 -6.91
C LEU A 15 -16.81 8.22 -7.14
N THR A 16 -17.84 7.42 -6.93
CA THR A 16 -19.23 7.88 -6.92
C THR A 16 -19.49 8.77 -5.71
N ASP A 17 -20.55 9.57 -5.76
CA ASP A 17 -20.96 10.42 -4.63
C ASP A 17 -21.22 9.62 -3.34
N ASP A 18 -21.70 8.37 -3.47
CA ASP A 18 -21.94 7.49 -2.32
C ASP A 18 -20.64 7.02 -1.68
N GLU A 19 -19.64 6.67 -2.50
CA GLU A 19 -18.31 6.29 -2.02
C GLU A 19 -17.60 7.47 -1.35
N VAL A 20 -17.68 8.67 -1.95
CA VAL A 20 -17.16 9.90 -1.34
C VAL A 20 -17.79 10.15 0.03
N ARG A 21 -19.13 9.99 0.14
CA ARG A 21 -19.82 10.11 1.43
C ARG A 21 -19.39 9.06 2.43
N ALA A 22 -19.14 7.83 1.98
CA ALA A 22 -18.66 6.75 2.86
C ALA A 22 -17.26 7.09 3.42
N TYR A 23 -16.37 7.64 2.61
CA TYR A 23 -15.04 8.10 3.07
C TYR A 23 -15.12 9.29 4.03
N ASP A 24 -16.10 10.18 3.86
CA ASP A 24 -16.27 11.35 4.72
C ASP A 24 -17.05 11.03 6.02
N ALA A 25 -17.83 9.96 6.04
CA ALA A 25 -18.71 9.62 7.17
C ALA A 25 -18.00 9.50 8.54
N PRO A 26 -16.76 8.98 8.65
CA PRO A 26 -16.03 8.94 9.92
C PRO A 26 -15.59 10.32 10.44
N PHE A 27 -15.69 11.38 9.62
CA PHE A 27 -15.16 12.70 9.89
C PHE A 27 -16.24 13.78 9.85
N PRO A 28 -17.21 13.77 10.79
CA PRO A 28 -18.36 14.71 10.77
C PRO A 28 -17.92 16.17 10.91
N GLU A 29 -16.78 16.41 11.54
CA GLU A 29 -16.19 17.75 11.70
C GLU A 29 -14.68 17.70 11.44
N GLU A 30 -14.10 18.85 11.14
CA GLU A 30 -12.70 18.99 10.75
C GLU A 30 -11.70 18.47 11.81
N ILE A 31 -12.04 18.55 13.08
CA ILE A 31 -11.21 18.07 14.19
C ILE A 31 -10.96 16.55 14.12
N TYR A 32 -11.93 15.79 13.60
CA TYR A 32 -11.78 14.33 13.45
C TYR A 32 -10.77 13.93 12.36
N MET A 33 -10.36 14.88 11.51
CA MET A 33 -9.36 14.65 10.46
C MET A 33 -7.92 14.81 10.94
N THR A 34 -7.69 15.08 12.23
CA THR A 34 -6.34 15.32 12.77
C THR A 34 -5.40 14.16 12.46
N GLY A 35 -5.86 12.91 12.60
CA GLY A 35 -5.06 11.73 12.26
C GLY A 35 -4.61 11.70 10.80
N ILE A 36 -5.53 11.92 9.86
CA ILE A 36 -5.23 11.95 8.42
C ILE A 36 -4.21 13.04 8.07
N ARG A 37 -4.34 14.21 8.69
CA ARG A 37 -3.44 15.35 8.45
C ARG A 37 -2.05 15.14 9.04
N THR A 38 -1.98 14.44 10.19
CA THR A 38 -0.73 14.25 10.92
C THR A 38 0.08 13.07 10.38
N LEU A 39 -0.57 12.00 9.96
CA LEU A 39 0.08 10.77 9.53
C LEU A 39 1.16 11.00 8.45
N PRO A 40 0.91 11.77 7.38
CA PRO A 40 1.93 12.03 6.35
C PRO A 40 3.16 12.80 6.87
N THR A 41 3.00 13.55 7.95
CA THR A 41 4.11 14.34 8.54
C THR A 41 4.97 13.52 9.50
N MET A 42 4.52 12.33 9.90
CA MET A 42 5.23 11.47 10.85
C MET A 42 6.50 10.84 10.28
N GLY A 43 6.75 10.94 8.97
CA GLY A 43 7.99 10.46 8.36
C GLY A 43 9.27 11.00 9.03
N SER A 44 9.22 12.23 9.57
CA SER A 44 10.31 12.83 10.34
C SER A 44 10.49 12.24 11.74
N LEU A 45 9.53 11.46 12.23
CA LEU A 45 9.54 10.83 13.56
C LEU A 45 9.92 9.33 13.48
N ILE A 46 10.27 8.84 12.29
CA ILE A 46 10.70 7.44 12.11
C ILE A 46 12.02 7.26 12.85
N ASP A 47 12.02 6.30 13.78
CA ASP A 47 13.25 5.84 14.42
C ASP A 47 14.10 5.08 13.39
N THR A 48 15.16 5.74 12.93
CA THR A 48 16.05 5.22 11.89
C THR A 48 16.79 3.96 12.36
N GLU A 49 17.23 3.91 13.61
CA GLU A 49 17.96 2.75 14.14
C GLU A 49 17.03 1.53 14.21
N ARG A 50 15.81 1.74 14.72
CA ARG A 50 14.80 0.69 14.74
C ARG A 50 14.45 0.22 13.33
N SER A 51 14.21 1.13 12.39
CA SER A 51 13.90 0.79 11.00
C SER A 51 15.01 -0.01 10.33
N LEU A 52 16.28 0.31 10.61
CA LEU A 52 17.41 -0.47 10.11
C LEU A 52 17.46 -1.86 10.74
N SER A 53 17.18 -1.99 12.02
CA SER A 53 17.09 -3.27 12.72
C SER A 53 15.96 -4.14 12.17
N ASP A 54 14.77 -3.55 11.98
CA ASP A 54 13.60 -4.22 11.42
C ASP A 54 13.88 -4.68 9.96
N TRP A 55 14.61 -3.88 9.18
CA TRP A 55 15.06 -4.27 7.85
C TRP A 55 16.02 -5.47 7.87
N GLN A 56 16.94 -5.53 8.84
CA GLN A 56 17.82 -6.70 8.97
C GLN A 56 17.04 -7.96 9.37
N ALA A 57 16.01 -7.82 10.21
CA ALA A 57 15.12 -8.94 10.55
C ALA A 57 14.33 -9.42 9.32
N LEU A 58 13.81 -8.49 8.51
CA LEU A 58 13.07 -8.82 7.29
C LEU A 58 13.94 -9.57 6.26
N LYS A 59 15.23 -9.27 6.20
CA LYS A 59 16.21 -10.01 5.37
C LYS A 59 16.42 -11.48 5.82
N GLN A 60 15.92 -11.87 6.97
CA GLN A 60 15.93 -13.25 7.43
C GLN A 60 14.58 -13.96 7.26
N PHE A 61 13.59 -13.26 6.67
CA PHE A 61 12.24 -13.80 6.51
C PHE A 61 12.21 -14.78 5.33
N ASP A 62 12.06 -16.05 5.63
CA ASP A 62 12.11 -17.17 4.67
C ASP A 62 10.75 -17.75 4.27
N LYS A 63 9.67 -17.25 4.90
CA LYS A 63 8.31 -17.67 4.53
C LYS A 63 7.86 -16.96 3.26
N PRO A 64 6.91 -17.53 2.50
CA PRO A 64 6.41 -16.94 1.27
C PRO A 64 6.05 -15.46 1.43
N PHE A 65 6.61 -14.61 0.57
CA PHE A 65 6.48 -13.15 0.63
C PHE A 65 6.15 -12.60 -0.75
N LEU A 66 4.87 -12.45 -1.06
CA LEU A 66 4.40 -11.89 -2.33
C LEU A 66 4.32 -10.36 -2.27
N THR A 67 4.73 -9.68 -3.33
CA THR A 67 4.50 -8.24 -3.53
C THR A 67 3.58 -8.00 -4.72
N VAL A 68 2.54 -7.17 -4.50
CA VAL A 68 1.67 -6.66 -5.56
C VAL A 68 1.57 -5.15 -5.38
N PHE A 69 2.10 -4.37 -6.31
CA PHE A 69 2.16 -2.92 -6.23
C PHE A 69 1.37 -2.27 -7.38
N GLY A 70 0.93 -1.04 -7.16
CA GLY A 70 0.35 -0.21 -8.23
C GLY A 70 1.43 0.31 -9.18
N GLN A 71 1.17 0.26 -10.49
CA GLN A 71 2.09 0.80 -11.50
C GLN A 71 2.24 2.31 -11.41
N PHE A 72 1.19 2.99 -10.93
CA PHE A 72 1.11 4.44 -10.85
C PHE A 72 1.27 4.98 -9.42
N ASP A 73 1.72 4.14 -8.48
CA ASP A 73 2.02 4.57 -7.11
C ASP A 73 3.25 5.50 -7.10
N LEU A 74 3.00 6.77 -6.89
CA LEU A 74 4.02 7.83 -6.82
C LEU A 74 4.57 8.04 -5.40
N LEU A 75 3.98 7.39 -4.38
CA LEU A 75 4.35 7.59 -2.98
C LEU A 75 5.47 6.64 -2.57
N VAL A 76 5.14 5.39 -2.32
CA VAL A 76 6.08 4.41 -1.76
C VAL A 76 6.21 3.14 -2.61
N GLY A 77 5.33 2.96 -3.60
CA GLY A 77 5.24 1.77 -4.44
C GLY A 77 6.10 1.83 -5.71
N SER A 78 7.23 2.53 -5.69
CA SER A 78 8.13 2.56 -6.86
C SER A 78 8.65 1.16 -7.20
N GLU A 79 9.00 0.94 -8.47
CA GLU A 79 9.67 -0.29 -8.92
C GLU A 79 10.96 -0.56 -8.11
N LYS A 80 11.70 0.49 -7.80
CA LYS A 80 12.90 0.39 -6.96
C LYS A 80 12.57 -0.16 -5.57
N THR A 81 11.47 0.30 -4.97
CA THR A 81 11.03 -0.18 -3.65
C THR A 81 10.63 -1.65 -3.72
N GLN A 82 9.86 -2.03 -4.73
CA GLN A 82 9.44 -3.41 -4.92
C GLN A 82 10.64 -4.33 -5.14
N ASN A 83 11.57 -3.96 -6.02
CA ASN A 83 12.78 -4.73 -6.28
C ASN A 83 13.66 -4.87 -5.03
N ALA A 84 13.75 -3.82 -4.21
CA ALA A 84 14.47 -3.91 -2.93
C ALA A 84 13.88 -4.95 -1.98
N LEU A 85 12.56 -5.13 -1.96
CA LEU A 85 11.91 -6.19 -1.19
C LEU A 85 12.21 -7.57 -1.80
N ILE A 86 12.02 -7.72 -3.11
CA ILE A 86 12.22 -8.99 -3.82
C ILE A 86 13.68 -9.48 -3.71
N ASP A 87 14.63 -8.59 -3.89
CA ASP A 87 16.07 -8.93 -3.93
C ASP A 87 16.64 -9.25 -2.54
N ASN A 88 16.02 -8.76 -1.47
CA ASN A 88 16.58 -8.87 -0.12
C ASN A 88 15.80 -9.80 0.83
N ILE A 89 14.58 -10.17 0.50
CA ILE A 89 13.76 -11.05 1.36
C ILE A 89 13.80 -12.48 0.79
N PRO A 90 14.41 -13.46 1.48
CA PRO A 90 14.54 -14.81 0.98
C PRO A 90 13.20 -15.45 0.58
N GLY A 91 12.15 -15.18 1.34
CA GLY A 91 10.81 -15.70 1.07
C GLY A 91 10.13 -15.13 -0.17
N ALA A 92 10.70 -14.10 -0.80
CA ALA A 92 10.19 -13.54 -2.05
C ALA A 92 10.65 -14.34 -3.28
N ALA A 93 11.73 -15.12 -3.14
CA ALA A 93 12.36 -15.77 -4.29
C ALA A 93 11.40 -16.69 -5.05
N GLY A 94 11.29 -16.48 -6.38
CA GLY A 94 10.52 -17.35 -7.28
C GLY A 94 9.00 -17.18 -7.21
N LEU A 95 8.49 -16.22 -6.44
CA LEU A 95 7.05 -15.92 -6.39
C LEU A 95 6.63 -15.00 -7.54
N PRO A 96 5.34 -15.02 -7.93
CA PRO A 96 4.81 -14.24 -9.04
C PRO A 96 4.53 -12.78 -8.64
N HIS A 97 5.58 -12.05 -8.29
CA HIS A 97 5.48 -10.62 -7.99
C HIS A 97 4.93 -9.85 -9.19
N ASP A 98 4.11 -8.83 -8.92
CA ASP A 98 3.51 -8.09 -10.02
C ASP A 98 3.27 -6.62 -9.70
N ARG A 99 3.03 -5.86 -10.76
CA ARG A 99 2.58 -4.47 -10.74
C ARG A 99 1.32 -4.35 -11.58
N ILE A 100 0.23 -4.00 -10.93
CA ILE A 100 -1.10 -3.90 -11.56
C ILE A 100 -1.41 -2.43 -11.91
N PRO A 101 -2.28 -2.16 -12.90
CA PRO A 101 -2.61 -0.80 -13.32
C PRO A 101 -3.49 -0.08 -12.29
N ALA A 102 -2.87 0.34 -11.20
CA ALA A 102 -3.47 1.02 -10.05
C ALA A 102 -2.54 2.06 -9.46
N GLY A 103 -3.07 2.98 -8.66
CA GLY A 103 -2.31 3.90 -7.82
C GLY A 103 -1.88 3.27 -6.50
N HIS A 104 -1.70 4.11 -5.48
CA HIS A 104 -1.30 3.66 -4.15
C HIS A 104 -2.35 2.74 -3.49
N PHE A 105 -3.61 3.08 -3.61
CA PHE A 105 -4.72 2.31 -3.04
C PHE A 105 -5.23 1.27 -4.06
N ILE A 106 -4.43 0.25 -4.32
CA ILE A 106 -4.73 -0.78 -5.31
C ILE A 106 -6.07 -1.50 -5.06
N GLN A 107 -6.50 -1.61 -3.81
CA GLN A 107 -7.76 -2.23 -3.42
C GLN A 107 -8.99 -1.46 -3.91
N GLU A 108 -8.87 -0.15 -4.10
CA GLU A 108 -9.97 0.68 -4.59
C GLU A 108 -10.23 0.48 -6.08
N SER A 109 -9.14 0.42 -6.86
CA SER A 109 -9.23 0.33 -8.31
C SER A 109 -9.24 -1.09 -8.84
N GLN A 110 -8.55 -1.99 -8.16
CA GLN A 110 -8.28 -3.35 -8.60
C GLN A 110 -8.60 -4.40 -7.52
N GLY A 111 -9.55 -4.10 -6.64
CA GLY A 111 -9.93 -4.98 -5.53
C GLY A 111 -10.16 -6.44 -5.92
N PRO A 112 -10.97 -6.74 -6.97
CA PRO A 112 -11.17 -8.12 -7.43
C PRO A 112 -9.88 -8.81 -7.88
N GLU A 113 -8.98 -8.09 -8.56
CA GLU A 113 -7.70 -8.64 -9.03
C GLU A 113 -6.75 -8.88 -7.86
N VAL A 114 -6.69 -7.96 -6.89
CA VAL A 114 -5.93 -8.14 -5.64
C VAL A 114 -6.43 -9.38 -4.89
N ALA A 115 -7.74 -9.53 -4.74
CA ALA A 115 -8.34 -10.67 -4.06
C ALA A 115 -8.01 -12.00 -4.78
N ARG A 116 -8.09 -12.04 -6.11
CA ARG A 116 -7.73 -13.22 -6.90
C ARG A 116 -6.28 -13.63 -6.66
N ARG A 117 -5.33 -12.68 -6.68
CA ARG A 117 -3.90 -12.94 -6.45
C ARG A 117 -3.62 -13.42 -5.04
N LEU A 118 -4.30 -12.87 -4.04
CA LEU A 118 -4.18 -13.31 -2.66
C LEU A 118 -4.69 -14.76 -2.49
N ILE A 119 -5.80 -15.12 -3.12
CA ILE A 119 -6.33 -16.49 -3.08
C ILE A 119 -5.34 -17.45 -3.74
N GLU A 120 -4.87 -17.16 -4.95
CA GLU A 120 -3.88 -17.98 -5.64
C GLU A 120 -2.59 -18.16 -4.81
N PHE A 121 -2.11 -17.09 -4.19
CA PHE A 121 -0.94 -17.15 -3.32
C PHE A 121 -1.15 -18.07 -2.12
N ILE A 122 -2.29 -17.97 -1.44
CA ILE A 122 -2.62 -18.81 -0.27
C ILE A 122 -2.77 -20.28 -0.68
N GLU A 123 -3.33 -20.57 -1.87
CA GLU A 123 -3.55 -21.93 -2.34
C GLU A 123 -2.26 -22.61 -2.83
N THR A 124 -1.23 -21.84 -3.16
CA THR A 124 0.01 -22.36 -3.75
C THR A 124 1.21 -22.37 -2.82
N THR A 125 1.08 -21.78 -1.63
CA THR A 125 2.15 -21.67 -0.63
C THR A 125 1.77 -22.31 0.70
#